data_80c0fc24cc4097c391dac403de0d0d5a
#
_entry.id   80c0fc24cc4097c391dac403de0d0d5a
#
_cell.length_a   1.000
_cell.length_b   1.000
_cell.length_c   1.000
_cell.angle_alpha   90.00
_cell.angle_beta   90.00
_cell.angle_gamma   90.00
#
_symmetry.space_group_name_H-M   'P 1'
#
loop_
_entity.id
_entity.type
_entity.pdbx_description
1 polymer ?
#
loop_
_entity_poly.entity_id
_entity_poly.type
_entity_poly.pdbx_seq_one_letter_code
_entity_poly.pdbx_strand_id
1 'polypeptide(L)'
;CAIERSPLLANRAQDWQRVLQAKGVEVLDLAPTLQPLGSEAFLRTDTHWSEAGAERSAAAVAERIAALGVSPTPAKQFVASVTAPQLRPGDLVRLAGLDWLPESLQPAMEQVAVTQIKEVQGAADESALGEDDLFGDSQLPNLAVIGTSFSRNSNFIPFLERAVSARVGN
;
A
#
# COMPACT_ATOMS: atom_id res chain seq x y z
N CYS A 1 -6.92 -28.36 -5.09
CA CYS A 1 -6.60 -28.88 -3.74
C CYS A 1 -6.95 -27.80 -2.74
N ALA A 2 -7.80 -28.12 -1.76
CA ALA A 2 -7.99 -27.24 -0.60
C ALA A 2 -6.81 -27.48 0.36
N ILE A 3 -6.10 -26.40 0.71
CA ILE A 3 -5.06 -26.47 1.75
C ILE A 3 -5.78 -26.23 3.07
N GLU A 4 -5.87 -27.27 3.90
CA GLU A 4 -6.35 -27.14 5.25
C GLU A 4 -5.30 -26.39 6.09
N ARG A 5 -5.74 -25.30 6.69
CA ARG A 5 -4.89 -24.56 7.66
C ARG A 5 -5.02 -25.22 9.03
N SER A 6 -3.89 -25.32 9.73
CA SER A 6 -3.90 -25.80 11.12
C SER A 6 -4.85 -24.94 11.96
N PRO A 7 -5.74 -25.56 12.77
CA PRO A 7 -6.59 -24.81 13.70
C PRO A 7 -5.81 -23.90 14.66
N LEU A 8 -4.56 -24.27 14.99
CA LEU A 8 -3.66 -23.45 15.82
C LEU A 8 -3.27 -22.13 15.17
N LEU A 9 -3.38 -22.00 13.83
CA LEU A 9 -3.07 -20.78 13.10
C LEU A 9 -4.32 -19.95 12.78
N ALA A 10 -5.51 -20.50 13.02
CA ALA A 10 -6.76 -19.86 12.62
C ALA A 10 -6.97 -18.48 13.28
N ASN A 11 -6.57 -18.34 14.54
CA ASN A 11 -6.77 -17.12 15.34
C ASN A 11 -5.49 -16.27 15.48
N ARG A 12 -4.41 -16.62 14.79
CA ARG A 12 -3.10 -15.96 14.99
C ARG A 12 -3.14 -14.45 14.79
N ALA A 13 -3.88 -13.99 13.79
CA ALA A 13 -4.00 -12.55 13.51
C ALA A 13 -4.75 -11.84 14.65
N GLN A 14 -5.87 -12.42 15.12
CA GLN A 14 -6.65 -11.86 16.23
C GLN A 14 -5.88 -11.91 17.55
N ASP A 15 -5.07 -12.94 17.77
CA ASP A 15 -4.22 -13.03 18.97
C ASP A 15 -3.17 -11.91 18.96
N TRP A 16 -2.52 -11.68 17.84
CA TRP A 16 -1.60 -10.57 17.67
C TRP A 16 -2.28 -9.22 17.86
N GLN A 17 -3.43 -9.02 17.24
CA GLN A 17 -4.21 -7.79 17.39
C GLN A 17 -4.50 -7.51 18.87
N ARG A 18 -4.95 -8.50 19.63
CA ARG A 18 -5.21 -8.33 21.06
C ARG A 18 -3.97 -7.95 21.87
N VAL A 19 -2.83 -8.58 21.57
CA VAL A 19 -1.56 -8.28 22.24
C VAL A 19 -1.12 -6.83 21.97
N LEU A 20 -1.22 -6.36 20.73
CA LEU A 20 -0.84 -5.01 20.35
C LEU A 20 -1.79 -3.97 20.94
N GLN A 21 -3.09 -4.20 20.88
CA GLN A 21 -4.11 -3.33 21.47
C GLN A 21 -3.95 -3.21 22.99
N ALA A 22 -3.60 -4.29 23.68
CA ALA A 22 -3.30 -4.25 25.12
C ALA A 22 -2.06 -3.39 25.47
N LYS A 23 -1.24 -3.08 24.47
CA LYS A 23 -0.08 -2.14 24.58
C LYS A 23 -0.39 -0.74 24.09
N GLY A 24 -1.64 -0.44 23.80
CA GLY A 24 -2.05 0.88 23.29
C GLY A 24 -1.72 1.12 21.81
N VAL A 25 -1.38 0.06 21.06
CA VAL A 25 -1.14 0.15 19.62
C VAL A 25 -2.47 0.06 18.89
N GLU A 26 -2.77 1.03 18.06
CA GLU A 26 -3.92 0.97 17.16
C GLU A 26 -3.67 -0.07 16.06
N VAL A 27 -4.62 -0.97 15.86
CA VAL A 27 -4.49 -2.07 14.89
C VAL A 27 -5.68 -2.08 13.95
N LEU A 28 -5.40 -1.99 12.65
CA LEU A 28 -6.38 -2.12 11.59
C LEU A 28 -6.25 -3.50 10.94
N ASP A 29 -7.31 -4.32 11.04
CA ASP A 29 -7.42 -5.57 10.30
C ASP A 29 -7.86 -5.28 8.86
N LEU A 30 -7.00 -5.57 7.88
CA LEU A 30 -7.29 -5.40 6.47
C LEU A 30 -7.98 -6.62 5.82
N ALA A 31 -8.11 -7.74 6.52
CA ALA A 31 -8.74 -8.93 5.96
C ALA A 31 -10.18 -8.70 5.49
N PRO A 32 -11.06 -8.03 6.26
CA PRO A 32 -12.42 -7.70 5.79
C PRO A 32 -12.45 -6.79 4.57
N THR A 33 -11.45 -5.90 4.44
CA THR A 33 -11.31 -4.98 3.29
C THR A 33 -10.90 -5.71 2.01
N LEU A 34 -10.02 -6.71 2.14
CA LEU A 34 -9.47 -7.46 1.00
C LEU A 34 -10.34 -8.65 0.59
N GLN A 35 -11.06 -9.26 1.52
CA GLN A 35 -11.89 -10.45 1.25
C GLN A 35 -12.87 -10.29 0.08
N PRO A 36 -13.57 -9.15 -0.10
CA PRO A 36 -14.47 -8.96 -1.23
C PRO A 36 -13.79 -8.98 -2.61
N LEU A 37 -12.48 -8.70 -2.68
CA LEU A 37 -11.70 -8.77 -3.91
C LEU A 37 -11.38 -10.22 -4.31
N GLY A 38 -11.50 -11.18 -3.39
CA GLY A 38 -11.20 -12.57 -3.66
C GLY A 38 -9.80 -12.76 -4.24
N SER A 39 -9.70 -13.40 -5.41
CA SER A 39 -8.43 -13.64 -6.11
C SER A 39 -7.79 -12.37 -6.68
N GLU A 40 -8.51 -11.26 -6.77
CA GLU A 40 -7.99 -9.99 -7.28
C GLU A 40 -7.23 -9.19 -6.21
N ALA A 41 -7.31 -9.59 -4.94
CA ALA A 41 -6.61 -8.90 -3.86
C ALA A 41 -5.08 -9.01 -3.96
N PHE A 42 -4.58 -10.10 -4.51
CA PHE A 42 -3.15 -10.43 -4.60
C PHE A 42 -2.77 -10.84 -6.02
N LEU A 43 -1.50 -10.65 -6.35
CA LEU A 43 -0.92 -11.18 -7.56
C LEU A 43 -0.77 -12.70 -7.44
N ARG A 44 -0.91 -13.44 -8.55
CA ARG A 44 -0.87 -14.91 -8.54
C ARG A 44 0.53 -15.48 -8.44
N THR A 45 1.49 -14.78 -9.03
CA THR A 45 2.88 -15.23 -9.14
C THR A 45 3.85 -14.35 -8.33
N ASP A 46 3.30 -13.48 -7.50
CA ASP A 46 4.05 -12.55 -6.66
C ASP A 46 3.54 -12.63 -5.21
N THR A 47 4.40 -12.36 -4.23
CA THR A 47 4.05 -12.39 -2.81
C THR A 47 3.20 -11.19 -2.38
N HIS A 48 3.08 -10.17 -3.22
CA HIS A 48 2.46 -8.91 -2.89
C HIS A 48 0.99 -8.83 -3.34
N TRP A 49 0.28 -7.88 -2.78
CA TRP A 49 -1.05 -7.51 -3.25
C TRP A 49 -1.01 -6.94 -4.69
N SER A 50 -2.15 -7.00 -5.34
CA SER A 50 -2.38 -6.33 -6.63
C SER A 50 -2.52 -4.82 -6.44
N GLU A 51 -2.60 -4.07 -7.53
CA GLU A 51 -2.98 -2.65 -7.51
C GLU A 51 -4.33 -2.44 -6.79
N ALA A 52 -5.33 -3.27 -7.07
CA ALA A 52 -6.64 -3.20 -6.43
C ALA A 52 -6.56 -3.50 -4.92
N GLY A 53 -5.76 -4.49 -4.52
CA GLY A 53 -5.53 -4.80 -3.11
C GLY A 53 -4.84 -3.66 -2.37
N ALA A 54 -3.81 -3.07 -2.99
CA ALA A 54 -3.08 -1.94 -2.43
C ALA A 54 -3.97 -0.69 -2.30
N GLU A 55 -4.75 -0.35 -3.33
CA GLU A 55 -5.67 0.79 -3.32
C GLU A 55 -6.73 0.66 -2.24
N ARG A 56 -7.37 -0.52 -2.14
CA ARG A 56 -8.37 -0.79 -1.10
C ARG A 56 -7.78 -0.70 0.31
N SER A 57 -6.59 -1.23 0.50
CA SER A 57 -5.87 -1.16 1.77
C SER A 57 -5.52 0.29 2.15
N ALA A 58 -5.03 1.06 1.18
CA ALA A 58 -4.71 2.47 1.38
C ALA A 58 -5.96 3.30 1.76
N ALA A 59 -7.09 3.05 1.09
CA ALA A 59 -8.36 3.70 1.43
C ALA A 59 -8.80 3.39 2.87
N ALA A 60 -8.75 2.11 3.28
CA ALA A 60 -9.11 1.72 4.65
C ALA A 60 -8.18 2.34 5.71
N VAL A 61 -6.88 2.45 5.40
CA VAL A 61 -5.93 3.13 6.28
C VAL A 61 -6.25 4.63 6.37
N ALA A 62 -6.55 5.29 5.25
CA ALA A 62 -6.93 6.70 5.23
C ALA A 62 -8.20 6.97 6.03
N GLU A 63 -9.23 6.14 5.88
CA GLU A 63 -10.46 6.21 6.69
C GLU A 63 -10.15 6.07 8.19
N ARG A 64 -9.24 5.16 8.55
CA ARG A 64 -8.86 4.98 9.96
C ARG A 64 -8.09 6.18 10.49
N ILE A 65 -7.17 6.75 9.73
CA ILE A 65 -6.44 7.98 10.08
C ILE A 65 -7.43 9.11 10.34
N ALA A 66 -8.41 9.32 9.46
CA ALA A 66 -9.45 10.33 9.64
C ALA A 66 -10.31 10.08 10.88
N ALA A 67 -10.70 8.83 11.14
CA ALA A 67 -11.46 8.44 12.33
C ALA A 67 -10.71 8.67 13.65
N LEU A 68 -9.38 8.68 13.60
CA LEU A 68 -8.50 9.02 14.75
C LEU A 68 -8.34 10.54 14.93
N GLY A 69 -8.94 11.37 14.08
CA GLY A 69 -8.83 12.82 14.15
C GLY A 69 -7.50 13.37 13.65
N VAL A 70 -6.70 12.56 12.95
CA VAL A 70 -5.43 13.00 12.37
C VAL A 70 -5.70 13.71 11.04
N SER A 71 -5.15 14.92 10.90
CA SER A 71 -5.18 15.69 9.65
C SER A 71 -3.79 15.69 9.02
N PRO A 72 -3.55 14.88 7.99
CA PRO A 72 -2.24 14.81 7.33
C PRO A 72 -1.85 16.11 6.66
N THR A 73 -0.57 16.47 6.78
CA THR A 73 0.04 17.67 6.20
C THR A 73 1.40 17.35 5.58
N PRO A 74 1.87 18.15 4.60
CA PRO A 74 1.16 19.21 3.90
C PRO A 74 0.04 18.67 3.01
N ALA A 75 -1.06 19.41 2.91
CA ALA A 75 -2.17 19.04 2.03
C ALA A 75 -1.73 19.14 0.58
N LYS A 76 -2.03 18.09 -0.22
CA LYS A 76 -1.66 18.00 -1.62
C LYS A 76 -2.82 17.41 -2.44
N GLN A 77 -2.85 17.74 -3.71
CA GLN A 77 -3.80 17.16 -4.66
C GLN A 77 -3.09 16.20 -5.61
N PHE A 78 -3.75 15.11 -5.93
CA PHE A 78 -3.19 14.08 -6.79
C PHE A 78 -4.17 13.71 -7.90
N VAL A 79 -3.62 13.47 -9.09
CA VAL A 79 -4.34 12.90 -10.22
C VAL A 79 -3.83 11.50 -10.49
N ALA A 80 -4.73 10.63 -10.92
CA ALA A 80 -4.40 9.25 -11.26
C ALA A 80 -4.67 8.98 -12.74
N SER A 81 -3.80 8.20 -13.36
CA SER A 81 -3.99 7.66 -14.70
C SER A 81 -3.53 6.21 -14.74
N VAL A 82 -4.20 5.37 -15.50
CA VAL A 82 -3.87 3.94 -15.59
C VAL A 82 -3.10 3.69 -16.88
N THR A 83 -1.98 2.98 -16.79
CA THR A 83 -1.18 2.58 -17.96
C THR A 83 -1.82 1.41 -18.70
N ALA A 84 -1.40 1.19 -19.95
CA ALA A 84 -1.67 -0.07 -20.60
C ALA A 84 -1.08 -1.25 -19.80
N PRO A 85 -1.75 -2.42 -19.76
CA PRO A 85 -1.23 -3.59 -19.08
C PRO A 85 0.15 -4.00 -19.63
N GLN A 86 1.06 -4.33 -18.73
CA GLN A 86 2.39 -4.82 -19.06
C GLN A 86 2.64 -6.16 -18.37
N LEU A 87 3.47 -6.99 -19.00
CA LEU A 87 3.88 -8.25 -18.42
C LEU A 87 4.77 -7.99 -17.18
N ARG A 88 4.40 -8.60 -16.07
CA ARG A 88 5.13 -8.53 -14.81
C ARG A 88 5.57 -9.93 -14.39
N PRO A 89 6.87 -10.19 -14.25
CA PRO A 89 7.34 -11.40 -13.61
C PRO A 89 7.06 -11.31 -12.10
N GLY A 90 6.52 -12.40 -11.55
CA GLY A 90 6.28 -12.49 -10.12
C GLY A 90 7.53 -12.98 -9.37
N ASP A 91 7.70 -12.52 -8.15
CA ASP A 91 8.84 -12.91 -7.29
C ASP A 91 8.77 -14.38 -6.84
N LEU A 92 7.57 -14.99 -6.79
CA LEU A 92 7.38 -16.39 -6.45
C LEU A 92 8.04 -17.33 -7.45
N VAL A 93 8.14 -16.96 -8.72
CA VAL A 93 8.84 -17.76 -9.75
C VAL A 93 10.29 -17.96 -9.37
N ARG A 94 10.96 -16.88 -8.98
CA ARG A 94 12.35 -16.91 -8.51
C ARG A 94 12.47 -17.58 -7.14
N LEU A 95 11.60 -17.28 -6.20
CA LEU A 95 11.62 -17.86 -4.85
C LEU A 95 11.40 -19.37 -4.87
N ALA A 96 10.60 -19.86 -5.84
CA ALA A 96 10.40 -21.28 -6.06
C ALA A 96 11.53 -21.94 -6.89
N GLY A 97 12.53 -21.17 -7.33
CA GLY A 97 13.63 -21.68 -8.17
C GLY A 97 13.16 -22.15 -9.54
N LEU A 98 12.16 -21.48 -10.13
CA LEU A 98 11.62 -21.83 -11.45
C LEU A 98 12.15 -20.93 -12.57
N ASP A 99 12.89 -19.89 -12.26
CA ASP A 99 13.43 -18.89 -13.19
C ASP A 99 14.53 -19.45 -14.11
N TRP A 100 15.13 -20.58 -13.75
CA TRP A 100 16.11 -21.29 -14.59
C TRP A 100 15.44 -22.22 -15.63
N LEU A 101 14.13 -22.46 -15.52
CA LEU A 101 13.41 -23.27 -16.49
C LEU A 101 13.27 -22.52 -17.82
N PRO A 102 13.18 -23.26 -18.97
CA PRO A 102 12.73 -22.66 -20.21
C PRO A 102 11.39 -21.95 -20.05
N GLU A 103 11.20 -20.81 -20.73
CA GLU A 103 9.97 -20.01 -20.61
C GLU A 103 8.68 -20.81 -20.79
N SER A 104 8.69 -21.81 -21.67
CA SER A 104 7.54 -22.70 -21.92
C SER A 104 7.14 -23.55 -20.69
N LEU A 105 8.00 -23.69 -19.70
CA LEU A 105 7.76 -24.43 -18.46
C LEU A 105 7.59 -23.53 -17.25
N GLN A 106 7.83 -22.22 -17.40
CA GLN A 106 7.60 -21.25 -16.33
C GLN A 106 6.11 -20.89 -16.23
N PRO A 107 5.64 -20.50 -15.04
CA PRO A 107 4.33 -19.88 -14.89
C PRO A 107 4.21 -18.65 -15.79
N ALA A 108 3.06 -18.49 -16.45
CA ALA A 108 2.80 -17.32 -17.28
C ALA A 108 2.89 -16.03 -16.44
N MET A 109 3.59 -15.03 -16.99
CA MET A 109 3.66 -13.70 -16.39
C MET A 109 2.26 -13.09 -16.31
N GLU A 110 2.05 -12.24 -15.31
CA GLU A 110 0.80 -11.51 -15.15
C GLU A 110 0.79 -10.24 -15.99
N GLN A 111 -0.37 -9.90 -16.53
CA GLN A 111 -0.58 -8.59 -17.13
C GLN A 111 -1.09 -7.63 -16.07
N VAL A 112 -0.30 -6.62 -15.74
CA VAL A 112 -0.62 -5.63 -14.71
C VAL A 112 -0.67 -4.24 -15.33
N ALA A 113 -1.82 -3.58 -15.17
CA ALA A 113 -1.96 -2.15 -15.44
C ALA A 113 -1.56 -1.39 -14.17
N VAL A 114 -0.62 -0.46 -14.28
CA VAL A 114 -0.11 0.31 -13.16
C VAL A 114 -0.81 1.66 -13.09
N THR A 115 -1.27 2.05 -11.91
CA THR A 115 -1.84 3.36 -11.66
C THR A 115 -0.72 4.36 -11.39
N GLN A 116 -0.54 5.30 -12.29
CA GLN A 116 0.38 6.44 -12.08
C GLN A 116 -0.36 7.53 -11.29
N ILE A 117 0.14 7.85 -10.12
CA ILE A 117 -0.37 8.91 -9.26
C ILE A 117 0.65 10.04 -9.27
N LYS A 118 0.20 11.24 -9.64
CA LYS A 118 1.05 12.44 -9.75
C LYS A 118 0.46 13.56 -8.92
N GLU A 119 1.30 14.25 -8.18
CA GLU A 119 0.94 15.48 -7.50
C GLU A 119 0.60 16.56 -8.52
N VAL A 120 -0.51 17.27 -8.29
CA VAL A 120 -0.86 18.46 -9.06
C VAL A 120 -0.07 19.62 -8.51
N GLN A 121 0.85 20.16 -9.32
CA GLN A 121 1.57 21.39 -8.95
C GLN A 121 0.57 22.54 -8.88
N GLY A 122 0.28 23.03 -7.68
CA GLY A 122 -0.52 24.23 -7.49
C GLY A 122 0.30 25.47 -7.83
N ALA A 123 -0.33 26.47 -8.42
CA ALA A 123 0.30 27.78 -8.73
C ALA A 123 0.74 28.58 -7.47
N ALA A 124 0.71 27.99 -6.28
CA ALA A 124 0.94 28.66 -5.00
C ALA A 124 2.31 28.39 -4.37
N ASP A 125 3.16 27.57 -4.98
CA ASP A 125 4.43 27.16 -4.35
C ASP A 125 5.61 28.12 -4.59
N GLU A 126 5.45 29.19 -5.40
CA GLU A 126 6.56 30.13 -5.68
C GLU A 126 6.71 31.27 -4.61
N SER A 127 5.81 31.38 -3.65
CA SER A 127 5.84 32.48 -2.68
C SER A 127 6.25 32.11 -1.25
N ALA A 128 6.59 30.86 -0.99
CA ALA A 128 6.98 30.40 0.36
C ALA A 128 8.50 30.37 0.59
N LEU A 129 9.22 31.36 0.06
CA LEU A 129 10.57 31.70 0.57
C LEU A 129 10.42 32.76 1.69
N GLY A 130 9.73 32.41 2.75
CA GLY A 130 9.50 33.26 3.90
C GLY A 130 10.26 32.75 5.14
N GLU A 131 10.78 33.65 5.92
CA GLU A 131 11.65 33.58 7.08
C GLU A 131 11.23 32.66 8.25
N ASP A 132 10.40 31.64 8.03
CA ASP A 132 9.84 30.76 9.07
C ASP A 132 10.66 29.48 9.34
N ASP A 133 11.87 29.40 8.83
CA ASP A 133 12.77 28.22 8.92
C ASP A 133 13.32 27.94 10.35
N LEU A 134 12.95 28.77 11.33
CA LEU A 134 13.41 28.65 12.72
C LEU A 134 12.58 27.68 13.57
N PHE A 135 11.42 27.23 13.09
CA PHE A 135 10.50 26.40 13.88
C PHE A 135 10.12 25.06 13.23
N GLY A 136 10.85 24.61 12.23
CA GLY A 136 10.61 23.36 11.52
C GLY A 136 10.05 23.60 10.11
N ASP A 137 10.48 22.74 9.18
CA ASP A 137 10.04 22.79 7.79
C ASP A 137 8.54 22.44 7.70
N SER A 138 7.70 23.43 7.42
CA SER A 138 6.25 23.26 7.24
C SER A 138 5.89 22.36 6.05
N GLN A 139 6.86 22.02 5.21
CA GLN A 139 6.71 21.10 4.08
C GLN A 139 6.97 19.64 4.46
N LEU A 140 7.42 19.36 5.67
CA LEU A 140 7.61 17.98 6.12
C LEU A 140 6.27 17.30 6.42
N PRO A 141 6.08 16.06 5.94
CA PRO A 141 4.90 15.29 6.28
C PRO A 141 4.80 15.04 7.80
N ASN A 142 3.62 15.24 8.37
CA ASN A 142 3.32 14.84 9.75
C ASN A 142 2.88 13.37 9.86
N LEU A 143 2.75 12.67 8.73
CA LEU A 143 2.44 11.26 8.63
C LEU A 143 3.61 10.53 7.97
N ALA A 144 4.09 9.48 8.60
CA ALA A 144 5.14 8.62 8.05
C ALA A 144 4.70 7.15 8.03
N VAL A 145 5.14 6.42 7.00
CA VAL A 145 4.93 4.98 6.88
C VAL A 145 6.25 4.24 7.06
N ILE A 146 6.28 3.36 8.04
CA ILE A 146 7.35 2.37 8.22
C ILE A 146 6.75 1.01 7.92
N GLY A 147 7.31 0.28 6.98
CA GLY A 147 6.72 -0.98 6.55
C GLY A 147 7.68 -1.94 5.87
N THR A 148 7.12 -3.02 5.39
CA THR A 148 7.80 -4.04 4.61
C THR A 148 7.69 -3.72 3.12
N SER A 149 8.08 -4.69 2.26
CA SER A 149 7.88 -4.61 0.81
C SER A 149 6.42 -4.38 0.40
N PHE A 150 5.44 -4.71 1.23
CA PHE A 150 4.02 -4.43 0.97
C PHE A 150 3.71 -2.94 0.92
N SER A 151 4.34 -2.11 1.75
CA SER A 151 4.15 -0.66 1.66
C SER A 151 4.84 -0.05 0.43
N ARG A 152 5.89 -0.67 -0.07
CA ARG A 152 6.67 -0.18 -1.22
C ARG A 152 6.11 -0.62 -2.58
N ASN A 153 5.55 -1.85 -2.64
CA ASN A 153 5.10 -2.44 -3.89
C ASN A 153 3.63 -2.13 -4.21
N SER A 154 3.25 -2.26 -5.48
CA SER A 154 1.89 -2.08 -6.00
C SER A 154 1.26 -0.72 -5.62
N ASN A 155 2.07 0.33 -5.61
CA ASN A 155 1.64 1.72 -5.40
C ASN A 155 0.92 2.01 -4.08
N PHE A 156 1.13 1.24 -3.01
CA PHE A 156 0.42 1.47 -1.75
C PHE A 156 0.63 2.89 -1.22
N ILE A 157 1.88 3.40 -1.18
CA ILE A 157 2.17 4.77 -0.69
C ILE A 157 1.52 5.83 -1.57
N PRO A 158 1.68 5.84 -2.90
CA PRO A 158 0.95 6.76 -3.76
C PRO A 158 -0.58 6.71 -3.59
N PHE A 159 -1.17 5.52 -3.44
CA PHE A 159 -2.60 5.40 -3.14
C PHE A 159 -2.96 6.00 -1.78
N LEU A 160 -2.13 5.80 -0.75
CA LEU A 160 -2.34 6.39 0.57
C LEU A 160 -2.25 7.91 0.51
N GLU A 161 -1.22 8.48 -0.11
CA GLU A 161 -1.05 9.92 -0.31
C GLU A 161 -2.28 10.54 -0.99
N ARG A 162 -2.78 9.89 -2.05
CA ARG A 162 -4.00 10.33 -2.74
C ARG A 162 -5.23 10.25 -1.82
N ALA A 163 -5.37 9.16 -1.06
CA ALA A 163 -6.52 8.94 -0.20
C ALA A 163 -6.56 9.92 0.99
N VAL A 164 -5.41 10.27 1.55
CA VAL A 164 -5.32 11.26 2.64
C VAL A 164 -5.16 12.70 2.12
N SER A 165 -5.02 12.89 0.80
CA SER A 165 -4.78 14.19 0.15
C SER A 165 -3.59 14.95 0.75
N ALA A 166 -2.50 14.24 1.07
CA ALA A 166 -1.30 14.80 1.69
C ALA A 166 -0.06 13.97 1.36
N ARG A 167 1.11 14.57 1.53
CA ARG A 167 2.37 13.83 1.47
C ARG A 167 2.52 12.91 2.68
N VAL A 168 3.18 11.77 2.42
CA VAL A 168 3.53 10.77 3.43
C VAL A 168 5.03 10.56 3.42
N GLY A 169 5.69 10.68 4.57
CA GLY A 169 7.10 10.34 4.73
C GLY A 169 7.31 8.81 4.69
N ASN A 170 8.38 8.35 4.04
CA ASN A 170 8.72 6.94 3.92
C ASN A 170 10.24 6.71 3.89
#